data_17e7d1e9f19b5ba25747bfe24dcc39ee
#
_entry.id   17e7d1e9f19b5ba25747bfe24dcc39ee
#
_cell.length_a   1.000
_cell.length_b   1.000
_cell.length_c   1.000
_cell.angle_alpha   90.00
_cell.angle_beta   90.00
_cell.angle_gamma   90.00
#
_symmetry.space_group_name_H-M   'P 1'
#
loop_
_entity.id
_entity.type
_entity.pdbx_description
1 polymer ?
#
loop_
_entity_poly.entity_id
_entity_poly.type
_entity_poly.pdbx_seq_one_letter_code
_entity_poly.pdbx_strand_id
1 'polypeptide(L)'
;MLYQSMNLVVVYTVAIVVILIWIGARRNPLMALVEIGRELLRSYKFALIIIGMFSILALNKYELQIEEKMRLTADYTGFVFGLEGHFVRMVQELFYAPWLTPVIVFFYIFMLQAVLAASLGIYLLDKNRVILYATCYTIILTYAIAIPFYLYFPVNEVWSYAPAGVRFIMLDVFPKFEQEYRPLSGLNNCFPSLHTAISVSMALLAYRSGNRRWMVISTISAVIIVFGIFYLGIHWLTDMIGGTLLAVLSTAIAVPLAKLTLRSGEQGLRVRGRVTNTR
;
A
#
# COMPACT_ATOMS: atom_id res chain seq x y z
N MET A 1 2.85 -12.37 -22.72
CA MET A 1 2.19 -11.22 -22.05
C MET A 1 2.37 -11.38 -20.54
N LEU A 2 2.78 -10.31 -19.83
CA LEU A 2 3.10 -10.31 -18.39
C LEU A 2 1.86 -10.51 -17.48
N TYR A 3 0.66 -10.25 -17.98
CA TYR A 3 -0.58 -10.17 -17.21
C TYR A 3 -1.57 -11.28 -17.58
N GLN A 4 -1.10 -12.54 -17.62
CA GLN A 4 -1.97 -13.67 -18.03
C GLN A 4 -2.66 -14.39 -16.86
N SER A 5 -2.07 -14.35 -15.67
CA SER A 5 -2.61 -14.97 -14.46
C SER A 5 -2.04 -14.36 -13.20
N MET A 6 -2.76 -14.45 -12.07
CA MET A 6 -2.29 -14.01 -10.77
C MET A 6 -1.00 -14.71 -10.32
N ASN A 7 -0.79 -15.97 -10.70
CA ASN A 7 0.44 -16.68 -10.37
C ASN A 7 1.67 -16.00 -11.00
N LEU A 8 1.57 -15.56 -12.26
CA LEU A 8 2.65 -14.82 -12.93
C LEU A 8 2.86 -13.46 -12.27
N VAL A 9 1.79 -12.76 -11.89
CA VAL A 9 1.87 -11.50 -11.16
C VAL A 9 2.66 -11.69 -9.86
N VAL A 10 2.38 -12.73 -9.09
CA VAL A 10 3.12 -13.05 -7.85
C VAL A 10 4.60 -13.31 -8.13
N VAL A 11 4.93 -14.16 -9.13
CA VAL A 11 6.32 -14.48 -9.47
C VAL A 11 7.11 -13.24 -9.86
N TYR A 12 6.55 -12.38 -10.74
CA TYR A 12 7.21 -11.14 -11.13
C TYR A 12 7.33 -10.16 -9.96
N THR A 13 6.31 -10.03 -9.12
CA THR A 13 6.38 -9.20 -7.92
C THR A 13 7.51 -9.64 -7.01
N VAL A 14 7.65 -10.95 -6.75
CA VAL A 14 8.76 -11.49 -5.94
C VAL A 14 10.11 -11.19 -6.57
N ALA A 15 10.27 -11.36 -7.89
CA ALA A 15 11.50 -11.03 -8.59
C ALA A 15 11.85 -9.53 -8.44
N ILE A 16 10.85 -8.65 -8.59
CA ILE A 16 11.02 -7.20 -8.42
C ILE A 16 11.40 -6.87 -6.98
N VAL A 17 10.78 -7.49 -5.98
CA VAL A 17 11.13 -7.32 -4.55
C VAL A 17 12.60 -7.65 -4.32
N VAL A 18 13.09 -8.79 -4.85
CA VAL A 18 14.50 -9.20 -4.74
C VAL A 18 15.41 -8.14 -5.34
N ILE A 19 15.10 -7.66 -6.55
CA ILE A 19 15.87 -6.62 -7.22
C ILE A 19 15.86 -5.31 -6.42
N LEU A 20 14.70 -4.88 -5.91
CA LEU A 20 14.55 -3.66 -5.14
C LEU A 20 15.32 -3.71 -3.81
N ILE A 21 15.31 -4.85 -3.11
CA ILE A 21 16.10 -5.03 -1.89
C ILE A 21 17.60 -4.96 -2.22
N TRP A 22 18.03 -5.62 -3.30
CA TRP A 22 19.43 -5.57 -3.73
C TRP A 22 19.91 -4.14 -4.04
N ILE A 23 19.11 -3.37 -4.79
CA ILE A 23 19.42 -1.97 -5.14
C ILE A 23 19.35 -1.07 -3.91
N GLY A 24 18.29 -1.20 -3.10
CA GLY A 24 18.01 -0.33 -1.96
C GLY A 24 18.98 -0.53 -0.80
N ALA A 25 19.20 -1.78 -0.37
CA ALA A 25 20.09 -2.11 0.75
C ALA A 25 21.55 -2.34 0.33
N ARG A 26 21.84 -2.59 -0.95
CA ARG A 26 23.15 -3.05 -1.46
C ARG A 26 23.70 -4.29 -0.72
N ARG A 27 22.83 -5.18 -0.33
CA ARG A 27 23.13 -6.42 0.38
C ARG A 27 22.41 -7.58 -0.28
N ASN A 28 22.85 -8.79 0.03
CA ASN A 28 22.18 -10.00 -0.47
C ASN A 28 20.71 -10.02 0.01
N PRO A 29 19.72 -10.04 -0.90
CA PRO A 29 18.29 -10.05 -0.54
C PRO A 29 17.87 -11.24 0.31
N LEU A 30 18.51 -12.40 0.14
CA LEU A 30 18.23 -13.60 0.94
C LEU A 30 18.52 -13.39 2.43
N MET A 31 19.43 -12.48 2.76
CA MET A 31 19.69 -12.11 4.16
C MET A 31 18.49 -11.44 4.82
N ALA A 32 17.60 -10.77 4.05
CA ALA A 32 16.39 -10.20 4.59
C ALA A 32 15.46 -11.28 5.17
N LEU A 33 15.36 -12.45 4.56
CA LEU A 33 14.60 -13.60 5.08
C LEU A 33 15.19 -14.10 6.41
N VAL A 34 16.51 -14.18 6.51
CA VAL A 34 17.18 -14.58 7.74
C VAL A 34 16.94 -13.55 8.86
N GLU A 35 17.05 -12.27 8.53
CA GLU A 35 16.84 -11.19 9.52
C GLU A 35 15.36 -11.08 9.95
N ILE A 36 14.39 -11.34 9.07
CA ILE A 36 12.96 -11.45 9.45
C ILE A 36 12.80 -12.57 10.49
N GLY A 37 13.32 -13.77 10.22
CA GLY A 37 13.25 -14.89 11.15
C GLY A 37 13.90 -14.57 12.50
N ARG A 38 15.08 -13.94 12.48
CA ARG A 38 15.78 -13.51 13.71
C ARG A 38 14.98 -12.49 14.51
N GLU A 39 14.38 -11.48 13.84
CA GLU A 39 13.63 -10.44 14.52
C GLU A 39 12.32 -10.99 15.10
N LEU A 40 11.64 -11.92 14.41
CA LEU A 40 10.46 -12.62 14.92
C LEU A 40 10.77 -13.43 16.18
N LEU A 41 11.88 -14.18 16.19
CA LEU A 41 12.28 -14.96 17.36
C LEU A 41 12.78 -14.09 18.53
N ARG A 42 13.38 -12.94 18.22
CA ARG A 42 13.99 -12.05 19.21
C ARG A 42 12.98 -11.12 19.87
N SER A 43 11.93 -10.73 19.16
CA SER A 43 10.98 -9.70 19.60
C SER A 43 9.54 -10.17 19.46
N TYR A 44 8.93 -10.59 20.58
CA TYR A 44 7.49 -10.91 20.61
C TYR A 44 6.63 -9.73 20.18
N LYS A 45 7.08 -8.47 20.42
CA LYS A 45 6.38 -7.26 19.97
C LYS A 45 6.36 -7.16 18.44
N PHE A 46 7.48 -7.50 17.78
CA PHE A 46 7.53 -7.55 16.34
C PHE A 46 6.59 -8.63 15.79
N ALA A 47 6.59 -9.81 16.40
CA ALA A 47 5.68 -10.89 16.01
C ALA A 47 4.22 -10.46 16.13
N LEU A 48 3.82 -9.80 17.23
CA LEU A 48 2.46 -9.28 17.40
C LEU A 48 2.08 -8.21 16.37
N ILE A 49 3.01 -7.31 16.02
CA ILE A 49 2.77 -6.28 15.01
C ILE A 49 2.60 -6.91 13.62
N ILE A 50 3.44 -7.90 13.28
CA ILE A 50 3.31 -8.65 12.03
C ILE A 50 1.98 -9.41 11.97
N ILE A 51 1.58 -10.08 13.05
CA ILE A 51 0.28 -10.73 13.15
C ILE A 51 -0.84 -9.70 12.94
N GLY A 52 -0.78 -8.55 13.63
CA GLY A 52 -1.76 -7.47 13.47
C GLY A 52 -1.84 -6.95 12.03
N MET A 53 -0.69 -6.80 11.36
CA MET A 53 -0.63 -6.38 9.96
C MET A 53 -1.31 -7.41 9.03
N PHE A 54 -1.02 -8.70 9.20
CA PHE A 54 -1.68 -9.73 8.39
C PHE A 54 -3.16 -9.87 8.73
N SER A 55 -3.55 -9.68 10.00
CA SER A 55 -4.96 -9.71 10.42
C SER A 55 -5.77 -8.60 9.76
N ILE A 56 -5.26 -7.38 9.69
CA ILE A 56 -5.98 -6.26 9.04
C ILE A 56 -6.05 -6.45 7.52
N LEU A 57 -5.01 -7.00 6.89
CA LEU A 57 -5.04 -7.35 5.47
C LEU A 57 -6.06 -8.47 5.18
N ALA A 58 -6.16 -9.46 6.07
CA ALA A 58 -7.20 -10.49 5.99
C ALA A 58 -8.60 -9.88 6.17
N LEU A 59 -8.77 -8.98 7.14
CA LEU A 59 -10.05 -8.28 7.34
C LEU A 59 -10.46 -7.50 6.08
N ASN A 60 -9.54 -6.79 5.43
CA ASN A 60 -9.82 -6.11 4.17
C ASN A 60 -10.29 -7.06 3.06
N LYS A 61 -9.74 -8.27 3.01
CA LYS A 61 -10.23 -9.29 2.04
C LYS A 61 -11.66 -9.73 2.33
N TYR A 62 -12.06 -9.79 3.60
CA TYR A 62 -13.42 -10.15 4.00
C TYR A 62 -14.40 -8.97 3.97
N GLU A 63 -13.92 -7.75 3.86
CA GLU A 63 -14.72 -6.53 3.83
C GLU A 63 -15.75 -6.56 2.70
N LEU A 64 -15.35 -6.95 1.48
CA LEU A 64 -16.27 -7.11 0.34
C LEU A 64 -17.43 -8.08 0.62
N GLN A 65 -17.18 -9.16 1.37
CA GLN A 65 -18.22 -10.11 1.76
C GLN A 65 -19.15 -9.54 2.85
N ILE A 66 -18.60 -8.70 3.72
CA ILE A 66 -19.37 -8.01 4.77
C ILE A 66 -20.29 -6.99 4.11
N GLU A 67 -19.78 -6.22 3.17
CA GLU A 67 -20.53 -5.22 2.41
C GLU A 67 -21.73 -5.84 1.68
N GLU A 68 -21.49 -6.94 0.95
CA GLU A 68 -22.54 -7.68 0.25
C GLU A 68 -23.67 -8.14 1.20
N LYS A 69 -23.30 -8.61 2.42
CA LYS A 69 -24.25 -9.03 3.45
C LYS A 69 -25.01 -7.85 4.07
N MET A 70 -24.37 -6.71 4.23
CA MET A 70 -24.97 -5.51 4.82
C MET A 70 -26.05 -4.90 3.91
N ARG A 71 -26.05 -5.22 2.61
CA ARG A 71 -27.00 -4.70 1.61
C ARG A 71 -27.14 -3.16 1.67
N LEU A 72 -26.04 -2.47 1.91
CA LEU A 72 -26.02 -1.01 1.91
C LEU A 72 -26.30 -0.53 0.48
N THR A 73 -27.32 0.29 0.32
CA THR A 73 -27.72 0.85 -0.99
C THR A 73 -27.12 2.23 -1.24
N ALA A 74 -26.30 2.73 -0.33
CA ALA A 74 -25.65 4.03 -0.48
C ALA A 74 -24.65 3.99 -1.64
N ASP A 75 -24.66 5.01 -2.48
CA ASP A 75 -23.68 5.24 -3.55
C ASP A 75 -23.39 6.74 -3.62
N TYR A 76 -22.17 7.12 -3.29
CA TYR A 76 -21.73 8.52 -3.28
C TYR A 76 -21.00 8.92 -4.56
N THR A 77 -20.94 8.06 -5.58
CA THR A 77 -20.23 8.32 -6.84
C THR A 77 -20.74 9.58 -7.54
N GLY A 78 -22.07 9.75 -7.62
CA GLY A 78 -22.65 10.96 -8.20
C GLY A 78 -22.33 12.25 -7.44
N PHE A 79 -22.21 12.17 -6.10
CA PHE A 79 -21.79 13.30 -5.28
C PHE A 79 -20.32 13.67 -5.57
N VAL A 80 -19.41 12.68 -5.62
CA VAL A 80 -17.99 12.91 -5.94
C VAL A 80 -17.83 13.48 -7.35
N PHE A 81 -18.54 12.91 -8.33
CA PHE A 81 -18.58 13.47 -9.70
C PHE A 81 -19.05 14.93 -9.73
N GLY A 82 -20.06 15.28 -8.93
CA GLY A 82 -20.54 16.67 -8.81
C GLY A 82 -19.48 17.65 -8.29
N LEU A 83 -18.50 17.18 -7.51
CA LEU A 83 -17.40 18.01 -6.99
C LEU A 83 -16.29 18.24 -8.01
N GLU A 84 -15.93 17.25 -8.82
CA GLU A 84 -14.71 17.28 -9.65
C GLU A 84 -14.97 17.15 -11.17
N GLY A 85 -16.19 16.80 -11.56
CA GLY A 85 -16.63 16.75 -12.95
C GLY A 85 -15.76 15.82 -13.81
N HIS A 86 -15.29 16.31 -14.94
CA HIS A 86 -14.55 15.53 -15.95
C HIS A 86 -13.03 15.56 -15.79
N PHE A 87 -12.51 15.81 -14.58
CA PHE A 87 -11.05 15.90 -14.34
C PHE A 87 -10.29 14.66 -14.85
N VAL A 88 -10.75 13.45 -14.50
CA VAL A 88 -10.08 12.20 -14.91
C VAL A 88 -10.14 11.99 -16.42
N ARG A 89 -11.28 12.34 -17.06
CA ARG A 89 -11.40 12.32 -18.52
C ARG A 89 -10.38 13.25 -19.18
N MET A 90 -10.21 14.46 -18.67
CA MET A 90 -9.21 15.42 -19.14
C MET A 90 -7.78 14.85 -19.06
N VAL A 91 -7.44 14.16 -17.93
CA VAL A 91 -6.14 13.49 -17.78
C VAL A 91 -5.96 12.41 -18.87
N GLN A 92 -6.99 11.59 -19.12
CA GLN A 92 -6.90 10.56 -20.16
C GLN A 92 -6.74 11.18 -21.56
N GLU A 93 -7.55 12.18 -21.91
CA GLU A 93 -7.49 12.83 -23.23
C GLU A 93 -6.11 13.49 -23.50
N LEU A 94 -5.48 14.04 -22.45
CA LEU A 94 -4.20 14.72 -22.55
C LEU A 94 -2.99 13.77 -22.62
N PHE A 95 -3.04 12.67 -21.85
CA PHE A 95 -1.86 11.83 -21.63
C PHE A 95 -1.96 10.42 -22.23
N TYR A 96 -3.12 10.02 -22.75
CA TYR A 96 -3.25 8.67 -23.30
C TYR A 96 -2.25 8.41 -24.43
N ALA A 97 -1.42 7.38 -24.24
CA ALA A 97 -0.48 6.90 -25.26
C ALA A 97 -0.31 5.38 -25.10
N PRO A 98 -0.42 4.61 -26.22
CA PRO A 98 -0.33 3.14 -26.15
C PRO A 98 0.96 2.61 -25.56
N TRP A 99 2.09 3.31 -25.75
CA TRP A 99 3.39 2.94 -25.15
C TRP A 99 3.48 3.21 -23.65
N LEU A 100 2.71 4.18 -23.14
CA LEU A 100 2.73 4.56 -21.73
C LEU A 100 1.90 3.60 -20.88
N THR A 101 0.80 3.06 -21.44
CA THR A 101 -0.11 2.17 -20.73
C THR A 101 0.58 0.97 -20.06
N PRO A 102 1.45 0.19 -20.72
CA PRO A 102 2.15 -0.92 -20.07
C PRO A 102 3.04 -0.48 -18.89
N VAL A 103 3.65 0.71 -18.99
CA VAL A 103 4.49 1.26 -17.93
C VAL A 103 3.63 1.60 -16.71
N ILE A 104 2.52 2.29 -16.89
CA ILE A 104 1.60 2.66 -15.81
C ILE A 104 1.01 1.41 -15.15
N VAL A 105 0.54 0.44 -15.95
CA VAL A 105 0.02 -0.83 -15.43
C VAL A 105 1.09 -1.60 -14.64
N PHE A 106 2.34 -1.59 -15.08
CA PHE A 106 3.45 -2.20 -14.34
C PHE A 106 3.62 -1.57 -12.95
N PHE A 107 3.61 -0.23 -12.85
CA PHE A 107 3.71 0.44 -11.57
C PHE A 107 2.50 0.19 -10.68
N TYR A 108 1.31 0.19 -11.25
CA TYR A 108 0.06 -0.04 -10.52
C TYR A 108 -0.03 -1.45 -9.95
N ILE A 109 0.26 -2.48 -10.74
CA ILE A 109 0.09 -3.89 -10.35
C ILE A 109 1.29 -4.42 -9.55
N PHE A 110 2.53 -4.16 -10.02
CA PHE A 110 3.72 -4.79 -9.43
C PHE A 110 4.44 -3.87 -8.44
N MET A 111 4.69 -2.62 -8.83
CA MET A 111 5.56 -1.75 -8.05
C MET A 111 4.96 -1.35 -6.71
N LEU A 112 3.65 -1.15 -6.60
CA LEU A 112 2.99 -0.85 -5.33
C LEU A 112 3.31 -1.91 -4.27
N GLN A 113 3.04 -3.18 -4.61
CA GLN A 113 3.25 -4.31 -3.70
C GLN A 113 4.74 -4.58 -3.46
N ALA A 114 5.55 -4.44 -4.51
CA ALA A 114 6.99 -4.67 -4.43
C ALA A 114 7.69 -3.62 -3.56
N VAL A 115 7.32 -2.33 -3.65
CA VAL A 115 7.87 -1.26 -2.82
C VAL A 115 7.52 -1.47 -1.35
N LEU A 116 6.28 -1.88 -1.04
CA LEU A 116 5.88 -2.22 0.33
C LEU A 116 6.72 -3.37 0.89
N ALA A 117 6.79 -4.49 0.18
CA ALA A 117 7.53 -5.67 0.64
C ALA A 117 9.04 -5.42 0.73
N ALA A 118 9.62 -4.74 -0.27
CA ALA A 118 11.04 -4.39 -0.27
C ALA A 118 11.40 -3.41 0.86
N SER A 119 10.50 -2.49 1.23
CA SER A 119 10.70 -1.59 2.38
C SER A 119 10.99 -2.36 3.66
N LEU A 120 10.21 -3.39 3.95
CA LEU A 120 10.42 -4.23 5.14
C LEU A 120 11.80 -4.91 5.10
N GLY A 121 12.18 -5.49 3.96
CA GLY A 121 13.48 -6.13 3.79
C GLY A 121 14.64 -5.16 3.91
N ILE A 122 14.55 -3.98 3.31
CA ILE A 122 15.59 -2.94 3.34
C ILE A 122 15.78 -2.43 4.77
N TYR A 123 14.71 -2.10 5.49
CA TYR A 123 14.80 -1.57 6.86
C TYR A 123 15.32 -2.63 7.85
N LEU A 124 15.05 -3.91 7.61
CA LEU A 124 15.68 -5.01 8.35
C LEU A 124 17.18 -5.07 8.13
N LEU A 125 17.62 -5.06 6.86
CA LEU A 125 19.04 -5.10 6.50
C LEU A 125 19.80 -3.86 6.98
N ASP A 126 19.17 -2.68 6.94
CA ASP A 126 19.71 -1.42 7.44
C ASP A 126 19.65 -1.32 8.98
N LYS A 127 19.06 -2.32 9.64
CA LYS A 127 18.83 -2.36 11.12
C LYS A 127 18.02 -1.15 11.63
N ASN A 128 17.23 -0.55 10.75
CA ASN A 128 16.37 0.59 11.09
C ASN A 128 15.04 0.12 11.67
N ARG A 129 15.08 -0.38 12.91
CA ARG A 129 13.90 -0.95 13.59
C ARG A 129 12.75 0.04 13.76
N VAL A 130 13.07 1.34 13.95
CA VAL A 130 12.02 2.37 14.09
C VAL A 130 11.18 2.45 12.83
N ILE A 131 11.81 2.56 11.67
CA ILE A 131 11.09 2.68 10.40
C ILE A 131 10.44 1.34 9.99
N LEU A 132 11.07 0.21 10.30
CA LEU A 132 10.48 -1.12 10.12
C LEU A 132 9.13 -1.26 10.85
N TYR A 133 9.12 -0.95 12.16
CA TYR A 133 7.92 -1.02 12.99
C TYR A 133 6.88 0.04 12.54
N ALA A 134 7.36 1.25 12.21
CA ALA A 134 6.49 2.29 11.67
C ALA A 134 5.82 1.87 10.36
N THR A 135 6.51 1.14 9.48
CA THR A 135 5.93 0.61 8.24
C THR A 135 4.76 -0.33 8.54
N CYS A 136 4.94 -1.28 9.44
CA CYS A 136 3.88 -2.20 9.84
C CYS A 136 2.69 -1.45 10.48
N TYR A 137 2.95 -0.52 11.40
CA TYR A 137 1.89 0.30 12.01
C TYR A 137 1.17 1.18 10.98
N THR A 138 1.90 1.74 10.02
CA THR A 138 1.31 2.54 8.95
C THR A 138 0.31 1.71 8.14
N ILE A 139 0.64 0.48 7.77
CA ILE A 139 -0.28 -0.41 7.07
C ILE A 139 -1.50 -0.72 7.93
N ILE A 140 -1.31 -1.06 9.20
CA ILE A 140 -2.43 -1.34 10.12
C ILE A 140 -3.36 -0.13 10.20
N LEU A 141 -2.83 1.07 10.41
CA LEU A 141 -3.62 2.30 10.54
C LEU A 141 -4.32 2.67 9.24
N THR A 142 -3.62 2.55 8.10
CA THR A 142 -4.18 2.85 6.78
C THR A 142 -5.42 2.00 6.51
N TYR A 143 -5.35 0.69 6.68
CA TYR A 143 -6.49 -0.18 6.47
C TYR A 143 -7.58 -0.03 7.55
N ALA A 144 -7.19 0.13 8.82
CA ALA A 144 -8.14 0.32 9.91
C ALA A 144 -9.01 1.59 9.74
N ILE A 145 -8.44 2.64 9.10
CA ILE A 145 -9.17 3.86 8.79
C ILE A 145 -9.94 3.72 7.47
N ALA A 146 -9.37 3.09 6.43
CA ALA A 146 -10.00 2.99 5.12
C ALA A 146 -11.23 2.08 5.11
N ILE A 147 -11.20 0.91 5.80
CA ILE A 147 -12.29 -0.07 5.82
C ILE A 147 -13.65 0.55 6.22
N PRO A 148 -13.77 1.36 7.28
CA PRO A 148 -15.02 2.05 7.59
C PRO A 148 -15.54 2.94 6.46
N PHE A 149 -14.65 3.62 5.71
CA PHE A 149 -15.08 4.41 4.55
C PHE A 149 -15.64 3.53 3.45
N TYR A 150 -15.02 2.40 3.15
CA TYR A 150 -15.52 1.46 2.13
C TYR A 150 -16.91 0.94 2.47
N LEU A 151 -17.15 0.64 3.74
CA LEU A 151 -18.45 0.14 4.20
C LEU A 151 -19.54 1.23 4.23
N TYR A 152 -19.23 2.47 4.59
CA TYR A 152 -20.25 3.51 4.87
C TYR A 152 -20.23 4.69 3.88
N PHE A 153 -19.20 4.78 3.05
CA PHE A 153 -19.05 5.80 2.02
C PHE A 153 -18.59 5.18 0.69
N PRO A 154 -19.34 4.20 0.14
CA PRO A 154 -18.97 3.54 -1.10
C PRO A 154 -18.97 4.52 -2.27
N VAL A 155 -17.89 4.49 -3.04
CA VAL A 155 -17.67 5.27 -4.26
C VAL A 155 -17.15 4.34 -5.32
N ASN A 156 -17.83 4.27 -6.46
CA ASN A 156 -17.43 3.41 -7.58
C ASN A 156 -16.25 4.00 -8.35
N GLU A 157 -15.48 3.12 -9.00
CA GLU A 157 -14.40 3.53 -9.90
C GLU A 157 -14.92 4.45 -11.02
N VAL A 158 -14.12 5.44 -11.41
CA VAL A 158 -14.52 6.51 -12.35
C VAL A 158 -15.05 5.96 -13.68
N TRP A 159 -14.33 4.96 -14.23
CA TRP A 159 -14.72 4.33 -15.52
C TRP A 159 -16.09 3.66 -15.49
N SER A 160 -16.54 3.19 -14.33
CA SER A 160 -17.84 2.53 -14.18
C SER A 160 -19.01 3.52 -14.12
N TYR A 161 -18.74 4.80 -13.91
CA TYR A 161 -19.74 5.85 -13.86
C TYR A 161 -19.88 6.52 -15.23
N ALA A 162 -20.88 6.11 -16.00
CA ALA A 162 -21.06 6.54 -17.39
C ALA A 162 -21.01 8.07 -17.63
N PRO A 163 -21.58 8.93 -16.74
CA PRO A 163 -21.51 10.38 -16.93
C PRO A 163 -20.07 10.94 -16.91
N ALA A 164 -19.12 10.26 -16.28
CA ALA A 164 -17.71 10.69 -16.26
C ALA A 164 -17.04 10.60 -17.62
N GLY A 165 -17.52 9.73 -18.53
CA GLY A 165 -16.99 9.56 -19.88
C GLY A 165 -15.54 9.07 -19.93
N VAL A 166 -15.16 8.22 -18.97
CA VAL A 166 -13.78 7.71 -18.77
C VAL A 166 -13.69 6.25 -19.23
N ARG A 167 -12.56 5.88 -19.83
CA ARG A 167 -12.28 4.51 -20.25
C ARG A 167 -11.51 3.75 -19.18
N PHE A 168 -11.76 2.44 -19.07
CA PHE A 168 -10.92 1.56 -18.27
C PHE A 168 -9.69 1.10 -19.05
N ILE A 169 -8.63 1.91 -19.07
CA ILE A 169 -7.44 1.70 -19.88
C ILE A 169 -6.63 0.46 -19.43
N MET A 170 -6.84 -0.02 -18.20
CA MET A 170 -6.21 -1.24 -17.69
C MET A 170 -6.41 -2.43 -18.64
N LEU A 171 -7.58 -2.54 -19.26
CA LEU A 171 -7.93 -3.67 -20.15
C LEU A 171 -7.12 -3.69 -21.45
N ASP A 172 -6.54 -2.58 -21.88
CA ASP A 172 -5.66 -2.53 -23.06
C ASP A 172 -4.40 -3.41 -22.87
N VAL A 173 -3.98 -3.66 -21.62
CA VAL A 173 -2.78 -4.42 -21.27
C VAL A 173 -3.09 -5.67 -20.45
N PHE A 174 -4.12 -5.63 -19.61
CA PHE A 174 -4.56 -6.75 -18.79
C PHE A 174 -6.04 -7.09 -19.06
N PRO A 175 -6.37 -7.76 -20.19
CA PRO A 175 -7.76 -8.06 -20.56
C PRO A 175 -8.52 -8.91 -19.55
N LYS A 176 -7.82 -9.73 -18.76
CA LYS A 176 -8.41 -10.58 -17.72
C LYS A 176 -8.49 -9.92 -16.34
N PHE A 177 -8.28 -8.61 -16.25
CA PHE A 177 -8.27 -7.90 -14.96
C PHE A 177 -9.55 -8.12 -14.17
N GLU A 178 -10.72 -8.02 -14.80
CA GLU A 178 -12.02 -8.20 -14.14
C GLU A 178 -12.21 -9.62 -13.56
N GLN A 179 -11.59 -10.63 -14.18
CA GLN A 179 -11.71 -12.02 -13.75
C GLN A 179 -10.67 -12.39 -12.68
N GLU A 180 -9.44 -11.90 -12.84
CA GLU A 180 -8.29 -12.33 -12.04
C GLU A 180 -8.01 -11.40 -10.84
N TYR A 181 -8.17 -10.08 -11.02
CA TYR A 181 -7.76 -9.07 -10.04
C TYR A 181 -8.96 -8.43 -9.32
N ARG A 182 -10.06 -8.17 -10.01
CA ARG A 182 -11.27 -7.53 -9.44
C ARG A 182 -11.78 -8.22 -8.16
N PRO A 183 -11.82 -9.55 -8.03
CA PRO A 183 -12.24 -10.21 -6.79
C PRO A 183 -11.42 -9.84 -5.55
N LEU A 184 -10.26 -9.19 -5.74
CA LEU A 184 -9.37 -8.76 -4.66
C LEU A 184 -9.48 -7.26 -4.33
N SER A 185 -10.08 -6.44 -5.22
CA SER A 185 -10.06 -4.97 -5.09
C SER A 185 -11.44 -4.32 -4.91
N GLY A 186 -12.52 -5.00 -5.27
CA GLY A 186 -13.86 -4.38 -5.32
C GLY A 186 -14.00 -3.35 -6.45
N LEU A 187 -15.21 -2.83 -6.64
CA LEU A 187 -15.51 -1.78 -7.62
C LEU A 187 -15.79 -0.42 -6.93
N ASN A 188 -16.30 -0.46 -5.72
CA ASN A 188 -16.84 0.66 -4.96
C ASN A 188 -15.95 1.08 -3.77
N ASN A 189 -14.77 0.50 -3.64
CA ASN A 189 -13.80 0.80 -2.61
C ASN A 189 -12.80 1.90 -3.05
N CYS A 190 -13.32 3.01 -3.65
CA CYS A 190 -12.46 4.04 -4.18
C CYS A 190 -11.99 5.05 -3.14
N PHE A 191 -12.87 5.46 -2.20
CA PHE A 191 -12.53 6.49 -1.23
C PHE A 191 -12.25 5.91 0.17
N PRO A 192 -11.12 6.25 0.80
CA PRO A 192 -9.93 6.91 0.25
C PRO A 192 -9.06 5.94 -0.57
N SER A 193 -8.32 6.44 -1.57
CA SER A 193 -7.45 5.60 -2.41
C SER A 193 -6.33 4.94 -1.62
N LEU A 194 -6.36 3.60 -1.50
CA LEU A 194 -5.26 2.82 -0.89
C LEU A 194 -4.00 2.83 -1.75
N HIS A 195 -4.11 2.91 -3.08
CA HIS A 195 -2.96 3.03 -3.97
C HIS A 195 -2.18 4.31 -3.66
N THR A 196 -2.88 5.43 -3.49
CA THR A 196 -2.27 6.69 -3.05
C THR A 196 -1.75 6.58 -1.62
N ALA A 197 -2.57 6.10 -0.69
CA ALA A 197 -2.20 6.05 0.73
C ALA A 197 -0.95 5.22 0.98
N ILE A 198 -0.85 4.01 0.40
CA ILE A 198 0.30 3.13 0.58
C ILE A 198 1.53 3.69 -0.12
N SER A 199 1.43 4.10 -1.40
CA SER A 199 2.58 4.59 -2.16
C SER A 199 3.19 5.85 -1.56
N VAL A 200 2.37 6.82 -1.17
CA VAL A 200 2.81 8.05 -0.49
C VAL A 200 3.39 7.73 0.90
N SER A 201 2.77 6.83 1.67
CA SER A 201 3.32 6.38 2.96
C SER A 201 4.72 5.77 2.81
N MET A 202 4.92 4.91 1.82
CA MET A 202 6.23 4.29 1.57
C MET A 202 7.27 5.35 1.19
N ALA A 203 6.93 6.35 0.39
CA ALA A 203 7.82 7.47 0.07
C ALA A 203 8.18 8.30 1.32
N LEU A 204 7.21 8.62 2.18
CA LEU A 204 7.42 9.35 3.43
C LEU A 204 8.30 8.57 4.42
N LEU A 205 8.09 7.27 4.56
CA LEU A 205 8.90 6.42 5.44
C LEU A 205 10.30 6.22 4.87
N ALA A 206 10.45 6.08 3.54
CA ALA A 206 11.74 6.00 2.89
C ALA A 206 12.55 7.29 3.08
N TYR A 207 11.92 8.46 2.97
CA TYR A 207 12.54 9.74 3.32
C TYR A 207 13.05 9.75 4.77
N ARG A 208 12.22 9.34 5.73
CA ARG A 208 12.59 9.28 7.16
C ARG A 208 13.61 8.19 7.50
N SER A 209 13.81 7.20 6.64
CA SER A 209 14.79 6.13 6.85
C SER A 209 16.24 6.61 6.72
N GLY A 210 16.48 7.72 6.01
CA GLY A 210 17.81 8.21 5.66
C GLY A 210 18.46 7.46 4.49
N ASN A 211 17.83 6.41 3.94
CA ASN A 211 18.32 5.70 2.77
C ASN A 211 17.95 6.47 1.50
N ARG A 212 18.87 7.31 1.01
CA ARG A 212 18.63 8.22 -0.13
C ARG A 212 18.18 7.49 -1.40
N ARG A 213 18.74 6.29 -1.69
CA ARG A 213 18.36 5.53 -2.90
C ARG A 213 16.93 5.04 -2.79
N TRP A 214 16.62 4.45 -1.62
CA TRP A 214 15.29 3.95 -1.37
C TRP A 214 14.24 5.07 -1.39
N MET A 215 14.58 6.23 -0.85
CA MET A 215 13.75 7.44 -0.93
C MET A 215 13.45 7.81 -2.39
N VAL A 216 14.47 7.87 -3.26
CA VAL A 216 14.28 8.24 -4.68
C VAL A 216 13.39 7.22 -5.40
N ILE A 217 13.67 5.92 -5.24
CA ILE A 217 12.88 4.84 -5.88
C ILE A 217 11.43 4.89 -5.42
N SER A 218 11.20 4.97 -4.10
CA SER A 218 9.86 5.00 -3.53
C SER A 218 9.08 6.26 -3.95
N THR A 219 9.74 7.41 -4.01
CA THR A 219 9.11 8.67 -4.42
C THR A 219 8.72 8.65 -5.90
N ILE A 220 9.62 8.21 -6.78
CA ILE A 220 9.32 8.06 -8.21
C ILE A 220 8.15 7.07 -8.41
N SER A 221 8.19 5.93 -7.71
CA SER A 221 7.11 4.95 -7.77
C SER A 221 5.78 5.54 -7.29
N ALA A 222 5.77 6.31 -6.20
CA ALA A 222 4.57 6.96 -5.69
C ALA A 222 3.99 7.97 -6.69
N VAL A 223 4.83 8.81 -7.31
CA VAL A 223 4.40 9.78 -8.32
C VAL A 223 3.76 9.07 -9.52
N ILE A 224 4.40 8.01 -10.03
CA ILE A 224 3.88 7.27 -11.19
C ILE A 224 2.57 6.54 -10.82
N ILE A 225 2.47 5.96 -9.63
CA ILE A 225 1.25 5.27 -9.17
C ILE A 225 0.11 6.27 -9.00
N VAL A 226 0.35 7.43 -8.36
CA VAL A 226 -0.66 8.48 -8.15
C VAL A 226 -1.11 9.09 -9.49
N PHE A 227 -0.23 9.26 -10.45
CA PHE A 227 -0.63 9.62 -11.81
C PHE A 227 -1.43 8.50 -12.47
N GLY A 228 -0.99 7.25 -12.28
CA GLY A 228 -1.57 6.06 -12.88
C GLY A 228 -3.02 5.80 -12.50
N ILE A 229 -3.44 6.15 -11.26
CA ILE A 229 -4.84 5.96 -10.85
C ILE A 229 -5.82 6.77 -11.69
N PHE A 230 -5.44 7.96 -12.14
CA PHE A 230 -6.23 8.80 -13.04
C PHE A 230 -6.12 8.32 -14.49
N TYR A 231 -4.89 8.06 -14.95
CA TYR A 231 -4.62 7.59 -16.30
C TYR A 231 -5.40 6.31 -16.63
N LEU A 232 -5.47 5.36 -15.69
CA LEU A 232 -6.20 4.11 -15.85
C LEU A 232 -7.73 4.27 -15.71
N GLY A 233 -8.19 5.40 -15.20
CA GLY A 233 -9.62 5.69 -14.99
C GLY A 233 -10.22 5.06 -13.75
N ILE A 234 -9.38 4.77 -12.73
CA ILE A 234 -9.81 4.01 -11.55
C ILE A 234 -10.31 4.95 -10.44
N HIS A 235 -9.53 5.96 -10.08
CA HIS A 235 -9.82 6.81 -8.92
C HIS A 235 -10.19 8.24 -9.29
N TRP A 236 -10.99 8.85 -8.41
CA TRP A 236 -11.34 10.25 -8.41
C TRP A 236 -10.22 11.11 -7.79
N LEU A 237 -10.21 12.41 -8.11
CA LEU A 237 -9.28 13.37 -7.47
C LEU A 237 -9.51 13.43 -5.95
N THR A 238 -10.76 13.39 -5.52
CA THR A 238 -11.16 13.31 -4.11
C THR A 238 -10.55 12.10 -3.41
N ASP A 239 -10.53 10.92 -4.07
CA ASP A 239 -9.92 9.70 -3.52
C ASP A 239 -8.42 9.86 -3.30
N MET A 240 -7.72 10.51 -4.24
CA MET A 240 -6.29 10.82 -4.15
C MET A 240 -6.00 11.76 -2.99
N ILE A 241 -6.81 12.81 -2.82
CA ILE A 241 -6.67 13.75 -1.70
C ILE A 241 -6.89 13.00 -0.38
N GLY A 242 -7.97 12.23 -0.27
CA GLY A 242 -8.26 11.38 0.90
C GLY A 242 -7.12 10.39 1.20
N GLY A 243 -6.61 9.71 0.18
CA GLY A 243 -5.48 8.79 0.30
C GLY A 243 -4.18 9.48 0.74
N THR A 244 -3.91 10.68 0.24
CA THR A 244 -2.73 11.48 0.65
C THR A 244 -2.85 11.90 2.12
N LEU A 245 -4.01 12.40 2.54
CA LEU A 245 -4.25 12.75 3.94
C LEU A 245 -4.12 11.53 4.85
N LEU A 246 -4.65 10.39 4.43
CA LEU A 246 -4.53 9.13 5.15
C LEU A 246 -3.05 8.69 5.27
N ALA A 247 -2.24 8.82 4.21
CA ALA A 247 -0.81 8.53 4.26
C ALA A 247 -0.07 9.40 5.28
N VAL A 248 -0.32 10.71 5.25
CA VAL A 248 0.30 11.66 6.19
C VAL A 248 -0.11 11.35 7.62
N LEU A 249 -1.40 11.14 7.89
CA LEU A 249 -1.93 10.82 9.20
C LEU A 249 -1.35 9.51 9.73
N SER A 250 -1.44 8.43 8.95
CA SER A 250 -0.96 7.10 9.36
C SER A 250 0.54 7.10 9.65
N THR A 251 1.36 7.75 8.82
CA THR A 251 2.81 7.83 9.06
C THR A 251 3.17 8.74 10.23
N ALA A 252 2.40 9.83 10.45
CA ALA A 252 2.60 10.73 11.59
C ALA A 252 2.33 10.04 12.93
N ILE A 253 1.36 9.14 12.99
CA ILE A 253 1.03 8.33 14.17
C ILE A 253 1.99 7.14 14.32
N ALA A 254 2.27 6.44 13.23
CA ALA A 254 3.06 5.21 13.25
C ALA A 254 4.50 5.40 13.74
N VAL A 255 5.16 6.51 13.38
CA VAL A 255 6.57 6.73 13.76
C VAL A 255 6.74 6.96 15.28
N PRO A 256 5.97 7.83 15.96
CA PRO A 256 6.00 7.91 17.41
C PRO A 256 5.64 6.58 18.09
N LEU A 257 4.62 5.89 17.59
CA LEU A 257 4.18 4.60 18.15
C LEU A 257 5.29 3.55 18.08
N ALA A 258 6.01 3.46 16.96
CA ALA A 258 7.17 2.58 16.80
C ALA A 258 8.29 2.90 17.82
N LYS A 259 8.58 4.19 18.03
CA LYS A 259 9.57 4.63 19.05
C LYS A 259 9.15 4.23 20.45
N LEU A 260 7.87 4.42 20.82
CA LEU A 260 7.34 4.03 22.12
C LEU A 260 7.43 2.52 22.34
N THR A 261 7.04 1.73 21.34
CA THR A 261 7.10 0.27 21.40
C THR A 261 8.53 -0.24 21.63
N LEU A 262 9.53 0.37 20.99
CA LEU A 262 10.93 -0.03 21.16
C LEU A 262 11.48 0.39 22.53
N ARG A 263 11.19 1.60 23.02
CA ARG A 263 11.62 2.09 24.35
C ARG A 263 11.10 1.22 25.49
N SER A 264 9.82 0.86 25.48
CA SER A 264 9.23 0.01 26.51
C SER A 264 9.79 -1.42 26.51
N GLY A 265 10.42 -1.88 25.41
CA GLY A 265 11.15 -3.15 25.34
C GLY A 265 12.49 -3.12 26.07
N GLU A 266 13.22 -2.01 25.97
CA GLU A 266 14.52 -1.84 26.64
C GLU A 266 14.37 -1.70 28.16
N GLN A 267 13.32 -1.02 28.62
CA GLN A 267 13.04 -0.88 30.05
C GLN A 267 12.67 -2.22 30.70
N GLY A 268 11.86 -3.06 30.03
CA GLY A 268 11.52 -4.39 30.53
C GLY A 268 12.73 -5.33 30.67
N LEU A 269 13.70 -5.23 29.77
CA LEU A 269 14.96 -5.99 29.85
C LEU A 269 15.86 -5.50 30.98
N ARG A 270 15.94 -4.19 31.23
CA ARG A 270 16.73 -3.61 32.34
C ARG A 270 16.19 -3.99 33.69
N VAL A 271 14.88 -4.05 33.88
CA VAL A 271 14.23 -4.48 35.11
C VAL A 271 14.48 -5.96 35.37
N ARG A 272 14.34 -6.83 34.37
CA ARG A 272 14.65 -8.27 34.48
C ARG A 272 16.13 -8.54 34.81
N GLY A 273 17.05 -7.82 34.18
CA GLY A 273 18.48 -7.97 34.48
C GLY A 273 18.91 -7.52 35.85
N ARG A 274 18.17 -6.58 36.48
CA ARG A 274 18.40 -6.18 37.90
C ARG A 274 17.90 -7.22 38.89
N VAL A 275 16.79 -7.90 38.59
CA VAL A 275 16.22 -8.93 39.51
C VAL A 275 17.07 -10.22 39.51
N THR A 276 17.76 -10.53 38.41
CA THR A 276 18.65 -11.71 38.34
C THR A 276 20.02 -11.51 38.95
N ASN A 277 20.48 -10.26 39.20
CA ASN A 277 21.74 -9.96 39.84
C ASN A 277 21.62 -9.76 41.39
N THR A 278 20.41 -9.93 41.96
CA THR A 278 20.15 -9.82 43.40
C THR A 278 19.79 -11.16 44.06
N ARG A 279 20.17 -12.28 43.41
CA ARG A 279 20.04 -13.63 44.02
C ARG A 279 21.39 -14.32 44.08
#